data_914a28053a031f7ece0a260f1e0a2f41
#
_entry.id   914a28053a031f7ece0a260f1e0a2f41
#
_cell.length_a   1.000
_cell.length_b   1.000
_cell.length_c   1.000
_cell.angle_alpha   90.00
_cell.angle_beta   90.00
_cell.angle_gamma   90.00
#
_symmetry.space_group_name_H-M   'P 1'
#
loop_
_entity.id
_entity.type
_entity.pdbx_description
1 polymer ?
#
loop_
_entity_poly.entity_id
_entity_poly.type
_entity_poly.pdbx_seq_one_letter_code
_entity_poly.pdbx_strand_id
1 'polypeptide(L)'
;QTPSQLKIPNTTRETPINLLTPAFKPEECQQKGYAVGAVDYLLHPIDDHQLINKISTYFRLIEKEREMNRLLEEKVLERTAELNKTKLHLENIITHMGEALLVLDKTGIIREVNPAGMQMLGYAENELTGMSIGDVFEEDNDEQAEAFMGTWLEALIRTGALKAIDARFVTKSGKRIPILFSRTAVSDDNGEISDIICIAKDMSGFIRVNSDDS
;
A
#
# COMPACT_ATOMS: atom_id res chain seq x y z
N GLN A 1 -12.89 41.02 31.49
CA GLN A 1 -13.46 40.10 30.49
C GLN A 1 -12.52 38.90 30.38
N THR A 2 -13.01 37.71 30.64
CA THR A 2 -12.22 36.48 30.67
C THR A 2 -11.88 36.07 29.25
N PRO A 3 -10.65 35.56 28.96
CA PRO A 3 -10.18 35.16 27.62
C PRO A 3 -11.05 34.11 26.90
N SER A 4 -11.89 33.39 27.63
CA SER A 4 -12.85 32.43 27.09
C SER A 4 -13.93 33.03 26.19
N GLN A 5 -14.14 34.35 26.24
CA GLN A 5 -15.11 35.06 25.38
C GLN A 5 -14.49 35.56 24.05
N LEU A 6 -13.16 35.49 23.89
CA LEU A 6 -12.45 35.96 22.70
C LEU A 6 -12.26 34.89 21.60
N LYS A 7 -12.58 33.64 21.86
CA LYS A 7 -12.60 32.59 20.83
C LYS A 7 -13.91 32.60 20.06
N ILE A 8 -14.07 33.55 19.16
CA ILE A 8 -15.11 33.62 18.16
C ILE A 8 -14.56 33.11 16.80
N PRO A 9 -15.40 32.63 15.93
CA PRO A 9 -15.41 31.29 15.31
C PRO A 9 -14.22 31.04 14.37
N ASN A 10 -14.03 29.82 13.97
CA ASN A 10 -13.06 29.18 13.01
C ASN A 10 -11.90 30.02 12.41
N THR A 11 -12.05 31.32 12.17
CA THR A 11 -11.03 32.20 11.57
C THR A 11 -9.94 32.66 12.54
N THR A 12 -10.19 32.61 13.87
CA THR A 12 -9.24 33.07 14.89
C THR A 12 -8.55 31.91 15.62
N ARG A 13 -8.85 30.66 15.25
CA ARG A 13 -8.33 29.47 15.94
C ARG A 13 -6.82 29.33 15.81
N GLU A 14 -6.26 29.87 14.74
CA GLU A 14 -4.82 29.86 14.42
C GLU A 14 -4.11 31.18 14.79
N THR A 15 -4.87 32.20 15.23
CA THR A 15 -4.27 33.48 15.61
C THR A 15 -3.66 33.38 17.03
N PRO A 16 -2.37 33.65 17.20
CA PRO A 16 -1.71 33.65 18.50
C PRO A 16 -2.30 34.76 19.37
N ILE A 17 -2.78 34.38 20.55
CA ILE A 17 -3.40 35.32 21.53
C ILE A 17 -2.37 35.62 22.61
N ASN A 18 -1.98 36.88 22.73
CA ASN A 18 -1.18 37.36 23.84
C ASN A 18 -2.06 37.99 24.91
N LEU A 19 -1.80 37.67 26.17
CA LEU A 19 -2.48 38.26 27.29
C LEU A 19 -1.71 39.44 27.88
N LEU A 20 -2.42 40.52 28.15
CA LEU A 20 -1.91 41.66 28.86
C LEU A 20 -2.26 41.55 30.34
N THR A 21 -1.24 41.50 31.22
CA THR A 21 -1.46 41.39 32.68
C THR A 21 -0.81 42.53 33.44
N PRO A 22 -1.47 43.04 34.51
CA PRO A 22 -0.84 44.02 35.43
C PRO A 22 0.33 43.36 36.17
N ALA A 23 1.35 44.14 36.53
CA ALA A 23 2.53 43.65 37.23
C ALA A 23 2.25 43.05 38.64
N PHE A 24 1.05 43.25 39.17
CA PHE A 24 0.60 42.69 40.45
C PHE A 24 -0.01 41.30 40.25
N LYS A 25 0.66 40.23 40.67
CA LYS A 25 0.31 38.80 40.61
C LYS A 25 0.53 38.13 39.24
N PRO A 26 1.75 38.10 38.76
CA PRO A 26 2.05 37.51 37.44
C PRO A 26 1.80 36.00 37.35
N GLU A 27 2.09 35.24 38.42
CA GLU A 27 2.03 33.74 38.35
C GLU A 27 0.61 33.18 38.24
N GLU A 28 -0.36 33.71 38.98
CA GLU A 28 -1.75 33.25 38.93
C GLU A 28 -2.42 33.58 37.56
N CYS A 29 -2.07 34.75 37.02
CA CYS A 29 -2.59 35.20 35.72
C CYS A 29 -1.97 34.43 34.58
N GLN A 30 -0.69 34.05 34.66
CA GLN A 30 0.02 33.23 33.68
C GLN A 30 -0.62 31.83 33.55
N GLN A 31 -0.78 31.10 34.66
CA GLN A 31 -1.36 29.75 34.64
C GLN A 31 -2.79 29.74 34.09
N LYS A 32 -3.61 30.72 34.44
CA LYS A 32 -4.97 30.85 33.89
C LYS A 32 -4.96 31.22 32.41
N GLY A 33 -4.00 32.02 31.96
CA GLY A 33 -3.85 32.42 30.59
C GLY A 33 -3.47 31.28 29.67
N TYR A 34 -2.49 30.48 30.06
CA TYR A 34 -2.09 29.29 29.31
C TYR A 34 -3.20 28.22 29.29
N ALA A 35 -3.93 28.05 30.38
CA ALA A 35 -5.05 27.11 30.46
C ALA A 35 -6.18 27.42 29.46
N VAL A 36 -6.37 28.69 29.08
CA VAL A 36 -7.35 29.11 28.05
C VAL A 36 -6.78 29.24 26.64
N GLY A 37 -5.51 28.85 26.45
CA GLY A 37 -4.86 28.79 25.13
C GLY A 37 -4.17 30.07 24.68
N ALA A 38 -3.76 30.95 25.62
CA ALA A 38 -2.86 32.06 25.30
C ALA A 38 -1.46 31.50 24.96
N VAL A 39 -0.84 32.03 23.92
CA VAL A 39 0.50 31.63 23.47
C VAL A 39 1.57 32.30 24.34
N ASP A 40 1.31 33.51 24.82
CA ASP A 40 2.25 34.27 25.65
C ASP A 40 1.54 35.39 26.42
N TYR A 41 2.27 36.10 27.29
CA TYR A 41 1.75 37.24 28.04
C TYR A 41 2.74 38.40 27.98
N LEU A 42 2.20 39.60 28.20
CA LEU A 42 2.93 40.87 28.34
C LEU A 42 2.58 41.55 29.65
N LEU A 43 3.60 42.03 30.35
CA LEU A 43 3.43 42.78 31.60
C LEU A 43 3.17 44.27 31.31
N HIS A 44 2.27 44.89 32.09
CA HIS A 44 2.05 46.32 32.01
C HIS A 44 2.85 47.06 33.08
N PRO A 45 3.57 48.15 32.78
CA PRO A 45 3.66 48.88 31.52
C PRO A 45 4.42 48.09 30.45
N ILE A 46 3.97 48.17 29.19
CA ILE A 46 4.54 47.42 28.06
C ILE A 46 5.82 48.13 27.60
N ASP A 47 6.89 47.39 27.47
CA ASP A 47 8.08 47.83 26.76
C ASP A 47 7.89 47.63 25.25
N ASP A 48 7.93 48.71 24.48
CA ASP A 48 7.74 48.71 23.03
C ASP A 48 8.72 47.78 22.31
N HIS A 49 9.97 47.70 22.77
CA HIS A 49 10.99 46.81 22.20
C HIS A 49 10.65 45.33 22.41
N GLN A 50 10.14 44.98 23.61
CA GLN A 50 9.72 43.59 23.88
C GLN A 50 8.50 43.21 23.03
N LEU A 51 7.54 44.11 22.89
CA LEU A 51 6.36 43.90 22.06
C LEU A 51 6.76 43.66 20.59
N ILE A 52 7.57 44.52 20.02
CA ILE A 52 8.03 44.44 18.63
C ILE A 52 8.83 43.13 18.39
N ASN A 53 9.71 42.76 19.33
CA ASN A 53 10.49 41.53 19.23
C ASN A 53 9.60 40.27 19.27
N LYS A 54 8.60 40.23 20.13
CA LYS A 54 7.64 39.11 20.20
C LYS A 54 6.83 39.01 18.94
N ILE A 55 6.26 40.12 18.48
CA ILE A 55 5.49 40.16 17.21
C ILE A 55 6.34 39.68 16.03
N SER A 56 7.56 40.20 15.89
CA SER A 56 8.49 39.81 14.81
C SER A 56 8.82 38.32 14.87
N THR A 57 8.96 37.75 16.07
CA THR A 57 9.22 36.32 16.26
C THR A 57 8.02 35.48 15.81
N TYR A 58 6.79 35.89 16.15
CA TYR A 58 5.57 35.18 15.72
C TYR A 58 5.38 35.24 14.20
N PHE A 59 5.59 36.41 13.57
CA PHE A 59 5.52 36.53 12.12
C PHE A 59 6.51 35.58 11.44
N ARG A 60 7.76 35.54 11.92
CA ARG A 60 8.77 34.64 11.39
C ARG A 60 8.44 33.17 11.56
N LEU A 61 7.79 32.78 12.67
CA LEU A 61 7.33 31.41 12.88
C LEU A 61 6.19 31.05 11.93
N ILE A 62 5.20 31.92 11.78
CA ILE A 62 4.09 31.72 10.85
C ILE A 62 4.57 31.63 9.40
N GLU A 63 5.51 32.48 9.00
CA GLU A 63 6.11 32.42 7.66
C GLU A 63 6.86 31.09 7.41
N LYS A 64 7.64 30.65 8.41
CA LYS A 64 8.32 29.35 8.32
C LYS A 64 7.35 28.17 8.25
N GLU A 65 6.28 28.21 9.03
CA GLU A 65 5.26 27.17 9.02
C GLU A 65 4.54 27.12 7.67
N ARG A 66 4.16 28.27 7.11
CA ARG A 66 3.56 28.35 5.77
C ARG A 66 4.47 27.83 4.70
N GLU A 67 5.74 28.22 4.73
CA GLU A 67 6.72 27.73 3.76
C GLU A 67 6.95 26.23 3.89
N MET A 68 7.02 25.71 5.12
CA MET A 68 7.14 24.27 5.36
C MET A 68 5.92 23.51 4.83
N ASN A 69 4.71 24.00 5.09
CA ASN A 69 3.48 23.38 4.60
C ASN A 69 3.44 23.40 3.06
N ARG A 70 3.82 24.50 2.42
CA ARG A 70 3.92 24.58 0.96
C ARG A 70 4.91 23.55 0.39
N LEU A 71 6.10 23.43 0.99
CA LEU A 71 7.10 22.45 0.57
C LEU A 71 6.64 21.01 0.79
N LEU A 72 5.91 20.75 1.87
CA LEU A 72 5.30 19.45 2.14
C LEU A 72 4.24 19.09 1.11
N GLU A 73 3.35 20.02 0.79
CA GLU A 73 2.31 19.83 -0.24
C GLU A 73 2.93 19.53 -1.61
N GLU A 74 3.94 20.31 -2.02
CA GLU A 74 4.69 20.06 -3.27
C GLU A 74 5.31 18.66 -3.26
N LYS A 75 5.95 18.28 -2.14
CA LYS A 75 6.58 16.95 -1.99
C LYS A 75 5.59 15.80 -2.04
N VAL A 76 4.43 15.96 -1.41
CA VAL A 76 3.34 14.98 -1.45
C VAL A 76 2.82 14.81 -2.88
N LEU A 77 2.59 15.93 -3.59
CA LEU A 77 2.15 15.89 -5.00
C LEU A 77 3.17 15.18 -5.89
N GLU A 78 4.46 15.53 -5.76
CA GLU A 78 5.55 14.90 -6.51
C GLU A 78 5.59 13.38 -6.26
N ARG A 79 5.58 12.97 -4.99
CA ARG A 79 5.62 11.55 -4.62
C ARG A 79 4.40 10.78 -5.05
N THR A 80 3.23 11.40 -4.98
CA THR A 80 1.98 10.78 -5.45
C THR A 80 2.00 10.57 -6.96
N ALA A 81 2.50 11.55 -7.72
CA ALA A 81 2.65 11.43 -9.17
C ALA A 81 3.66 10.34 -9.55
N GLU A 82 4.81 10.28 -8.88
CA GLU A 82 5.82 9.24 -9.08
C GLU A 82 5.27 7.84 -8.78
N LEU A 83 4.57 7.69 -7.65
CA LEU A 83 3.94 6.43 -7.25
C LEU A 83 2.90 5.96 -8.27
N ASN A 84 2.02 6.87 -8.72
CA ASN A 84 1.02 6.56 -9.73
C ASN A 84 1.64 6.16 -11.06
N LYS A 85 2.72 6.85 -11.49
CA LYS A 85 3.46 6.48 -12.71
C LYS A 85 4.05 5.07 -12.60
N THR A 86 4.67 4.74 -11.47
CA THR A 86 5.26 3.43 -11.23
C THR A 86 4.18 2.35 -11.18
N LYS A 87 3.06 2.61 -10.50
CA LYS A 87 1.91 1.71 -10.44
C LYS A 87 1.39 1.38 -11.84
N LEU A 88 1.09 2.41 -12.65
CA LEU A 88 0.63 2.24 -14.03
C LEU A 88 1.63 1.47 -14.89
N HIS A 89 2.93 1.69 -14.70
CA HIS A 89 3.96 0.95 -15.42
C HIS A 89 3.94 -0.54 -15.08
N LEU A 90 3.82 -0.89 -13.80
CA LEU A 90 3.72 -2.29 -13.35
C LEU A 90 2.43 -2.96 -13.84
N GLU A 91 1.29 -2.26 -13.77
CA GLU A 91 0.01 -2.75 -14.30
C GLU A 91 0.10 -3.03 -15.81
N ASN A 92 0.75 -2.15 -16.57
CA ASN A 92 0.99 -2.35 -18.00
C ASN A 92 1.86 -3.58 -18.28
N ILE A 93 2.93 -3.80 -17.50
CA ILE A 93 3.77 -4.99 -17.64
C ILE A 93 2.92 -6.25 -17.42
N ILE A 94 2.19 -6.32 -16.31
CA ILE A 94 1.36 -7.47 -15.95
C ILE A 94 0.27 -7.72 -17.01
N THR A 95 -0.37 -6.66 -17.50
CA THR A 95 -1.44 -6.75 -18.51
C THR A 95 -0.94 -7.28 -19.86
N HIS A 96 0.29 -6.91 -20.24
CA HIS A 96 0.87 -7.31 -21.53
C HIS A 96 1.79 -8.53 -21.44
N MET A 97 1.93 -9.17 -20.28
CA MET A 97 2.59 -10.47 -20.16
C MET A 97 1.83 -11.51 -20.98
N GLY A 98 2.58 -12.28 -21.78
CA GLY A 98 2.02 -13.40 -22.55
C GLY A 98 1.82 -14.67 -21.74
N GLU A 99 2.31 -14.71 -20.51
CA GLU A 99 2.21 -15.84 -19.59
C GLU A 99 1.08 -15.59 -18.58
N ALA A 100 0.38 -16.66 -18.19
CA ALA A 100 -0.63 -16.55 -17.15
C ALA A 100 0.03 -16.29 -15.80
N LEU A 101 -0.42 -15.23 -15.11
CA LEU A 101 -0.03 -14.88 -13.74
C LEU A 101 -1.23 -14.98 -12.84
N LEU A 102 -1.10 -15.74 -11.77
CA LEU A 102 -2.11 -15.87 -10.71
C LEU A 102 -1.47 -15.53 -9.36
N VAL A 103 -2.19 -14.79 -8.55
CA VAL A 103 -1.84 -14.55 -7.15
C VAL A 103 -2.80 -15.35 -6.28
N LEU A 104 -2.25 -16.21 -5.44
CA LEU A 104 -3.01 -17.03 -4.52
C LEU A 104 -2.77 -16.57 -3.09
N ASP A 105 -3.75 -16.79 -2.23
CA ASP A 105 -3.50 -16.72 -0.80
C ASP A 105 -2.78 -17.98 -0.29
N LYS A 106 -2.43 -17.99 0.98
CA LYS A 106 -1.74 -19.12 1.64
C LYS A 106 -2.55 -20.43 1.65
N THR A 107 -3.85 -20.38 1.35
CA THR A 107 -4.72 -21.55 1.26
C THR A 107 -4.92 -22.06 -0.17
N GLY A 108 -4.29 -21.37 -1.17
CA GLY A 108 -4.39 -21.73 -2.59
C GLY A 108 -5.64 -21.17 -3.28
N ILE A 109 -6.30 -20.19 -2.68
CA ILE A 109 -7.43 -19.49 -3.29
C ILE A 109 -6.91 -18.36 -4.18
N ILE A 110 -7.40 -18.28 -5.41
CA ILE A 110 -7.05 -17.25 -6.39
C ILE A 110 -7.59 -15.89 -5.93
N ARG A 111 -6.71 -14.93 -5.77
CA ARG A 111 -7.04 -13.53 -5.44
C ARG A 111 -7.03 -12.65 -6.68
N GLU A 112 -6.02 -12.80 -7.50
CA GLU A 112 -5.82 -11.99 -8.71
C GLU A 112 -5.37 -12.86 -9.86
N VAL A 113 -5.72 -12.46 -11.08
CA VAL A 113 -5.31 -13.11 -12.34
C VAL A 113 -5.09 -12.04 -13.40
N ASN A 114 -4.03 -12.19 -14.20
CA ASN A 114 -3.79 -11.29 -15.33
C ASN A 114 -4.64 -11.66 -16.56
N PRO A 115 -4.76 -10.78 -17.56
CA PRO A 115 -5.53 -11.05 -18.79
C PRO A 115 -5.11 -12.33 -19.53
N ALA A 116 -3.82 -12.66 -19.54
CA ALA A 116 -3.33 -13.88 -20.17
C ALA A 116 -3.85 -15.14 -19.46
N GLY A 117 -3.91 -15.13 -18.12
CA GLY A 117 -4.49 -16.22 -17.32
C GLY A 117 -5.98 -16.40 -17.57
N MET A 118 -6.74 -15.31 -17.60
CA MET A 118 -8.17 -15.34 -17.95
C MET A 118 -8.39 -15.91 -19.35
N GLN A 119 -7.62 -15.48 -20.32
CA GLN A 119 -7.70 -15.96 -21.70
C GLN A 119 -7.33 -17.44 -21.81
N MET A 120 -6.27 -17.86 -21.13
CA MET A 120 -5.80 -19.25 -21.13
C MET A 120 -6.81 -20.20 -20.50
N LEU A 121 -7.38 -19.83 -19.35
CA LEU A 121 -8.33 -20.63 -18.59
C LEU A 121 -9.76 -20.54 -19.14
N GLY A 122 -10.10 -19.45 -19.85
CA GLY A 122 -11.44 -19.24 -20.42
C GLY A 122 -12.49 -18.82 -19.40
N TYR A 123 -12.09 -18.26 -18.26
CA TYR A 123 -12.95 -17.74 -17.22
C TYR A 123 -12.87 -16.21 -17.18
N ALA A 124 -13.91 -15.56 -16.69
CA ALA A 124 -13.86 -14.16 -16.32
C ALA A 124 -13.16 -13.97 -14.95
N GLU A 125 -12.67 -12.78 -14.68
CA GLU A 125 -11.95 -12.46 -13.43
C GLU A 125 -12.78 -12.77 -12.18
N ASN A 126 -14.06 -12.38 -12.18
CA ASN A 126 -14.99 -12.60 -11.08
C ASN A 126 -15.36 -14.08 -10.86
N GLU A 127 -15.08 -14.95 -11.82
CA GLU A 127 -15.29 -16.39 -11.69
C GLU A 127 -14.03 -17.06 -11.11
N LEU A 128 -12.84 -16.56 -11.45
CA LEU A 128 -11.57 -17.08 -10.94
C LEU A 128 -11.27 -16.60 -9.54
N THR A 129 -11.59 -15.34 -9.22
CA THR A 129 -11.38 -14.81 -7.89
C THR A 129 -12.24 -15.53 -6.86
N GLY A 130 -11.59 -16.13 -5.85
CA GLY A 130 -12.22 -16.96 -4.84
C GLY A 130 -12.30 -18.45 -5.18
N MET A 131 -11.90 -18.86 -6.39
CA MET A 131 -11.80 -20.27 -6.81
C MET A 131 -10.49 -20.89 -6.25
N SER A 132 -10.51 -22.17 -5.95
CA SER A 132 -9.30 -22.92 -5.62
C SER A 132 -8.44 -23.14 -6.89
N ILE A 133 -7.13 -22.98 -6.76
CA ILE A 133 -6.22 -23.33 -7.86
C ILE A 133 -6.37 -24.80 -8.27
N GLY A 134 -6.71 -25.69 -7.35
CA GLY A 134 -6.95 -27.10 -7.62
C GLY A 134 -8.11 -27.37 -8.56
N ASP A 135 -9.05 -26.42 -8.73
CA ASP A 135 -10.18 -26.58 -9.65
C ASP A 135 -9.78 -26.38 -11.13
N VAL A 136 -8.64 -25.73 -11.36
CA VAL A 136 -8.15 -25.41 -12.71
C VAL A 136 -6.76 -25.99 -13.00
N PHE A 137 -6.19 -26.75 -12.08
CA PHE A 137 -4.82 -27.28 -12.16
C PHE A 137 -4.79 -28.80 -11.98
N GLU A 138 -4.10 -29.49 -12.86
CA GLU A 138 -3.82 -30.92 -12.76
C GLU A 138 -2.31 -31.17 -12.86
N GLU A 139 -1.77 -31.95 -11.94
CA GLU A 139 -0.36 -32.41 -11.97
C GLU A 139 -0.28 -33.76 -12.72
N ASP A 140 0.82 -34.00 -13.45
CA ASP A 140 0.97 -35.23 -14.26
C ASP A 140 1.17 -36.51 -13.41
N ASN A 141 1.36 -36.41 -12.10
CA ASN A 141 1.55 -37.55 -11.20
C ASN A 141 0.32 -37.78 -10.33
N ASP A 142 -0.49 -38.77 -10.68
CA ASP A 142 -1.74 -39.16 -9.99
C ASP A 142 -1.56 -39.56 -8.50
N GLU A 143 -0.35 -39.93 -8.06
CA GLU A 143 -0.09 -40.33 -6.65
C GLU A 143 0.10 -39.15 -5.67
N GLN A 144 0.24 -37.93 -6.15
CA GLN A 144 0.51 -36.74 -5.34
C GLN A 144 -0.57 -35.66 -5.38
N ALA A 145 -1.64 -35.85 -6.13
CA ALA A 145 -2.68 -34.81 -6.32
C ALA A 145 -3.39 -34.44 -5.02
N GLU A 146 -3.62 -35.39 -4.10
CA GLU A 146 -4.18 -35.08 -2.75
C GLU A 146 -3.15 -34.45 -1.79
N ALA A 147 -1.85 -34.70 -2.01
CA ALA A 147 -0.76 -34.09 -1.23
C ALA A 147 -0.39 -32.68 -1.73
N PHE A 148 -0.98 -32.24 -2.84
CA PHE A 148 -0.64 -30.99 -3.54
C PHE A 148 -0.71 -29.75 -2.65
N MET A 149 -1.76 -29.62 -1.81
CA MET A 149 -1.97 -28.43 -0.95
C MET A 149 -1.14 -28.44 0.33
N GLY A 150 -0.70 -29.62 0.83
CA GLY A 150 0.06 -29.71 2.07
C GLY A 150 1.60 -29.67 1.86
N THR A 151 2.10 -30.57 0.99
CA THR A 151 3.54 -30.80 0.85
C THR A 151 4.27 -29.71 0.07
N TRP A 152 3.65 -29.13 -0.96
CA TRP A 152 4.32 -28.07 -1.73
C TRP A 152 4.36 -26.72 -0.99
N LEU A 153 3.34 -26.43 -0.17
CA LEU A 153 3.33 -25.20 0.64
C LEU A 153 4.47 -25.24 1.66
N GLU A 154 4.68 -26.38 2.34
CA GLU A 154 5.81 -26.56 3.25
C GLU A 154 7.17 -26.46 2.51
N ALA A 155 7.28 -27.03 1.32
CA ALA A 155 8.46 -26.90 0.49
C ALA A 155 8.70 -25.46 0.05
N LEU A 156 7.64 -24.73 -0.33
CA LEU A 156 7.68 -23.33 -0.72
C LEU A 156 8.11 -22.44 0.46
N ILE A 157 7.53 -22.67 1.64
CA ILE A 157 7.91 -21.97 2.88
C ILE A 157 9.42 -22.15 3.17
N ARG A 158 9.94 -23.34 2.96
CA ARG A 158 11.35 -23.65 3.25
C ARG A 158 12.32 -23.08 2.21
N THR A 159 11.94 -23.03 0.93
CA THR A 159 12.84 -22.69 -0.20
C THR A 159 12.58 -21.33 -0.81
N GLY A 160 11.45 -20.69 -0.50
CA GLY A 160 11.01 -19.41 -1.06
C GLY A 160 10.51 -19.47 -2.51
N ALA A 161 10.95 -20.46 -3.29
CA ALA A 161 10.50 -20.70 -4.67
C ALA A 161 10.64 -22.17 -5.03
N LEU A 162 9.74 -22.67 -5.87
CA LEU A 162 9.82 -24.02 -6.43
C LEU A 162 10.20 -23.96 -7.90
N LYS A 163 11.03 -24.95 -8.33
CA LYS A 163 11.36 -25.11 -9.74
C LYS A 163 10.09 -25.29 -10.56
N ALA A 164 10.16 -24.82 -11.81
CA ALA A 164 9.10 -25.03 -12.76
C ALA A 164 8.85 -26.54 -12.96
N ILE A 165 7.58 -26.91 -12.99
CA ILE A 165 7.12 -28.29 -13.22
C ILE A 165 6.23 -28.34 -14.44
N ASP A 166 6.22 -29.50 -15.11
CA ASP A 166 5.24 -29.81 -16.14
C ASP A 166 3.90 -30.15 -15.47
N ALA A 167 2.85 -29.47 -15.90
CA ALA A 167 1.52 -29.61 -15.35
C ALA A 167 0.47 -29.28 -16.43
N ARG A 168 -0.80 -29.31 -16.09
CA ARG A 168 -1.89 -28.94 -17.00
C ARG A 168 -2.86 -27.96 -16.34
N PHE A 169 -3.30 -26.99 -17.10
CA PHE A 169 -4.50 -26.24 -16.76
C PHE A 169 -5.73 -26.90 -17.40
N VAL A 170 -6.81 -26.96 -16.62
CA VAL A 170 -8.13 -27.35 -17.08
C VAL A 170 -8.96 -26.10 -17.30
N THR A 171 -9.30 -25.82 -18.55
CA THR A 171 -10.11 -24.65 -18.90
C THR A 171 -11.56 -24.85 -18.52
N LYS A 172 -12.34 -23.76 -18.53
CA LYS A 172 -13.80 -23.78 -18.34
C LYS A 172 -14.54 -24.71 -19.30
N SER A 173 -13.99 -24.92 -20.50
CA SER A 173 -14.53 -25.86 -21.48
C SER A 173 -14.08 -27.32 -21.28
N GLY A 174 -13.30 -27.61 -20.26
CA GLY A 174 -12.71 -28.93 -20.00
C GLY A 174 -11.48 -29.27 -20.86
N LYS A 175 -10.96 -28.31 -21.63
CA LYS A 175 -9.73 -28.50 -22.40
C LYS A 175 -8.53 -28.51 -21.45
N ARG A 176 -7.63 -29.48 -21.62
CA ARG A 176 -6.35 -29.55 -20.91
C ARG A 176 -5.26 -28.84 -21.72
N ILE A 177 -4.59 -27.86 -21.08
CA ILE A 177 -3.49 -27.09 -21.68
C ILE A 177 -2.21 -27.48 -20.94
N PRO A 178 -1.21 -28.08 -21.61
CA PRO A 178 0.07 -28.35 -20.99
C PRO A 178 0.78 -27.02 -20.66
N ILE A 179 1.27 -26.90 -19.45
CA ILE A 179 1.91 -25.69 -18.93
C ILE A 179 3.23 -26.03 -18.26
N LEU A 180 4.15 -25.08 -18.34
CA LEU A 180 5.30 -25.01 -17.43
C LEU A 180 4.91 -24.08 -16.28
N PHE A 181 4.83 -24.61 -15.06
CA PHE A 181 4.27 -23.93 -13.90
C PHE A 181 5.32 -23.66 -12.83
N SER A 182 5.48 -22.41 -12.44
CA SER A 182 6.39 -21.97 -11.37
C SER A 182 5.64 -21.22 -10.28
N ARG A 183 6.17 -21.30 -9.06
CA ARG A 183 5.55 -20.74 -7.82
C ARG A 183 6.61 -20.05 -6.98
N THR A 184 6.27 -18.89 -6.44
CA THR A 184 7.12 -18.10 -5.53
C THR A 184 6.28 -17.57 -4.40
N ALA A 185 6.75 -17.78 -3.15
CA ALA A 185 6.12 -17.20 -1.97
C ALA A 185 6.53 -15.74 -1.81
N VAL A 186 5.58 -14.90 -1.46
CA VAL A 186 5.78 -13.50 -1.08
C VAL A 186 5.50 -13.39 0.41
N SER A 187 6.45 -12.84 1.15
CA SER A 187 6.31 -12.62 2.59
C SER A 187 5.95 -11.17 2.89
N ASP A 188 5.20 -10.97 3.95
CA ASP A 188 4.91 -9.67 4.53
C ASP A 188 6.10 -9.10 5.34
N ASP A 189 5.94 -7.92 5.93
CA ASP A 189 6.95 -7.24 6.75
C ASP A 189 7.33 -8.03 8.03
N ASN A 190 6.50 -8.99 8.45
CA ASN A 190 6.76 -9.88 9.59
C ASN A 190 7.47 -11.17 9.18
N GLY A 191 7.69 -11.40 7.87
CA GLY A 191 8.28 -12.60 7.32
C GLY A 191 7.30 -13.76 7.18
N GLU A 192 5.99 -13.53 7.37
CA GLU A 192 4.95 -14.52 7.11
C GLU A 192 4.54 -14.49 5.63
N ILE A 193 4.23 -15.67 5.06
CA ILE A 193 3.75 -15.74 3.68
C ILE A 193 2.38 -15.07 3.60
N SER A 194 2.30 -13.99 2.80
CA SER A 194 1.08 -13.27 2.51
C SER A 194 0.39 -13.81 1.26
N ASP A 195 1.18 -14.05 0.22
CA ASP A 195 0.69 -14.43 -1.09
C ASP A 195 1.64 -15.42 -1.79
N ILE A 196 1.11 -16.12 -2.80
CA ILE A 196 1.86 -17.03 -3.64
C ILE A 196 1.67 -16.58 -5.09
N ILE A 197 2.75 -16.18 -5.74
CA ILE A 197 2.75 -15.82 -7.16
C ILE A 197 3.00 -17.08 -7.99
N CYS A 198 2.07 -17.38 -8.89
CA CYS A 198 2.15 -18.46 -9.82
C CYS A 198 2.26 -17.95 -11.25
N ILE A 199 3.20 -18.49 -12.03
CA ILE A 199 3.36 -18.18 -13.44
C ILE A 199 3.21 -19.48 -14.23
N ALA A 200 2.34 -19.46 -15.25
CA ALA A 200 2.11 -20.59 -16.14
C ALA A 200 2.35 -20.19 -17.59
N LYS A 201 3.25 -20.91 -18.23
CA LYS A 201 3.56 -20.76 -19.64
C LYS A 201 2.89 -21.86 -20.45
N ASP A 202 2.12 -21.52 -21.48
CA ASP A 202 1.52 -22.47 -22.40
C ASP A 202 2.59 -23.19 -23.22
N MET A 203 2.63 -24.50 -23.10
CA MET A 203 3.57 -25.38 -23.79
C MET A 203 2.96 -26.09 -25.02
N SER A 204 1.72 -25.81 -25.40
CA SER A 204 1.01 -26.44 -26.51
C SER A 204 1.74 -26.29 -27.83
N GLY A 205 2.47 -25.18 -28.02
CA GLY A 205 3.28 -24.94 -29.23
C GLY A 205 4.58 -25.72 -29.27
N PHE A 206 5.09 -26.18 -28.13
CA PHE A 206 6.40 -26.87 -28.01
C PHE A 206 6.31 -28.39 -28.12
N ILE A 207 5.16 -29.00 -27.85
CA ILE A 207 4.93 -30.45 -27.85
C ILE A 207 4.80 -30.98 -29.30
N ARG A 208 4.48 -30.13 -30.28
CA ARG A 208 4.33 -30.55 -31.70
C ARG A 208 5.62 -30.92 -32.43
N VAL A 209 6.78 -30.55 -31.88
CA VAL A 209 8.08 -30.79 -32.57
C VAL A 209 8.64 -32.21 -32.37
N ASN A 210 8.19 -32.91 -31.31
CA ASN A 210 8.71 -34.23 -30.95
C ASN A 210 7.86 -35.42 -31.43
N SER A 211 6.76 -35.20 -32.16
CA SER A 211 5.85 -36.28 -32.62
C SER A 211 6.01 -36.63 -34.12
N ASP A 212 6.90 -35.96 -34.87
CA ASP A 212 7.10 -36.22 -36.30
C ASP A 212 8.40 -36.99 -36.65
N ASP A 213 9.14 -37.48 -35.61
CA ASP A 213 10.29 -38.38 -35.83
C ASP A 213 10.05 -39.75 -35.21
N SER A 214 9.15 -40.53 -35.84
CA SER A 214 9.07 -42.01 -35.66
C SER A 214 8.44 -42.68 -36.84
#